data_9efad7a58cd9e9e6845f8b520ba01d60
#
_entry.id   9efad7a58cd9e9e6845f8b520ba01d60
#
_cell.length_a   1.000
_cell.length_b   1.000
_cell.length_c   1.000
_cell.angle_alpha   90.00
_cell.angle_beta   90.00
_cell.angle_gamma   90.00
#
_symmetry.space_group_name_H-M   'P 1'
#
loop_
_entity.id
_entity.type
_entity.pdbx_description
1 polymer ?
#
loop_
_entity_poly.entity_id
_entity_poly.type
_entity_poly.pdbx_seq_one_letter_code
_entity_poly.pdbx_strand_id
1 'polypeptide(L)'
;MSGTNQFVLVCDWLGRPTTANKAHNMHHHAVSHDRRQWREAGLQLALVNKVPAMAGASFDVQAIYRRGPMPDTDAVAPAFKGFLDGLVDAGVLPGDTGAFVRSVRYLAPRKLASDQEIAGVAALVVTITGETA
;
A
#
# COMPACT_ATOMS: atom_id res chain seq x y z
N MET A 1 1.45 -19.11 21.16
CA MET A 1 0.49 -19.39 20.10
C MET A 1 0.56 -18.28 19.06
N SER A 2 0.92 -18.62 17.85
CA SER A 2 0.91 -17.64 16.76
C SER A 2 -0.52 -17.39 16.33
N GLY A 3 -0.99 -16.16 16.49
CA GLY A 3 -2.30 -15.74 16.02
C GLY A 3 -2.21 -14.98 14.72
N THR A 4 -3.32 -14.91 14.01
CA THR A 4 -3.45 -14.04 12.85
C THR A 4 -3.66 -12.62 13.33
N ASN A 5 -2.83 -11.71 12.86
CA ASN A 5 -2.92 -10.29 13.17
C ASN A 5 -3.31 -9.49 11.93
N GLN A 6 -4.08 -8.44 12.15
CA GLN A 6 -4.48 -7.54 11.08
C GLN A 6 -4.08 -6.11 11.41
N PHE A 7 -3.49 -5.44 10.44
CA PHE A 7 -3.11 -4.04 10.53
C PHE A 7 -3.66 -3.28 9.33
N VAL A 8 -4.17 -2.09 9.56
CA VAL A 8 -4.66 -1.21 8.50
C VAL A 8 -3.74 0.00 8.45
N LEU A 9 -3.04 0.16 7.34
CA LEU A 9 -2.13 1.28 7.11
C LEU A 9 -2.74 2.23 6.08
N VAL A 10 -2.78 3.51 6.40
CA VAL A 10 -3.37 4.53 5.53
C VAL A 10 -2.30 5.54 5.15
N CYS A 11 -1.98 5.60 3.87
CA CYS A 11 -1.09 6.63 3.33
C CYS A 11 -1.93 7.70 2.64
N ASP A 12 -2.07 8.86 3.26
CA ASP A 12 -2.94 9.93 2.78
C ASP A 12 -2.22 11.24 2.48
N TRP A 13 -0.88 11.22 2.42
CA TRP A 13 -0.08 12.44 2.17
C TRP A 13 0.61 12.49 0.82
N LEU A 14 0.62 11.40 0.05
CA LEU A 14 1.28 11.34 -1.26
C LEU A 14 0.37 11.73 -2.42
N GLY A 15 -0.88 12.04 -2.14
CA GLY A 15 -1.87 12.37 -3.18
C GLY A 15 -2.45 11.12 -3.83
N ARG A 16 -2.89 11.27 -5.07
CA ARG A 16 -3.50 10.16 -5.82
C ARG A 16 -2.45 9.09 -6.10
N PRO A 17 -2.74 7.82 -5.79
CA PRO A 17 -1.79 6.74 -6.08
C PRO A 17 -1.47 6.70 -7.58
N THR A 18 -0.20 6.47 -7.90
CA THR A 18 0.24 6.32 -9.29
C THR A 18 -0.39 5.09 -9.89
N THR A 19 -1.09 5.25 -11.00
CA THR A 19 -1.72 4.15 -11.72
C THR A 19 -0.74 3.52 -12.70
N ALA A 20 -1.02 2.26 -13.10
CA ALA A 20 -0.20 1.56 -14.08
C ALA A 20 -0.12 2.34 -15.40
N ASN A 21 -1.23 2.93 -15.84
CA ASN A 21 -1.28 3.70 -17.08
C ASN A 21 -0.43 4.97 -16.99
N LYS A 22 -0.51 5.68 -15.86
CA LYS A 22 0.32 6.86 -15.63
C LYS A 22 1.80 6.51 -15.56
N ALA A 23 2.15 5.44 -14.84
CA ALA A 23 3.54 4.99 -14.73
C ALA A 23 4.15 4.65 -16.09
N HIS A 24 3.37 4.03 -16.98
CA HIS A 24 3.81 3.68 -18.34
C HIS A 24 4.21 4.91 -19.16
N ASN A 25 3.55 6.04 -18.93
CA ASN A 25 3.78 7.28 -19.66
C ASN A 25 4.77 8.23 -18.98
N MET A 26 5.28 7.87 -17.80
CA MET A 26 6.23 8.70 -17.05
C MET A 26 7.66 8.44 -17.51
N HIS A 27 8.50 9.48 -17.40
CA HIS A 27 9.95 9.32 -17.56
C HIS A 27 10.47 8.40 -16.46
N HIS A 28 11.49 7.57 -16.78
CA HIS A 28 11.99 6.56 -15.85
C HIS A 28 12.51 7.16 -14.52
N HIS A 29 13.07 8.37 -14.52
CA HIS A 29 13.49 9.05 -13.28
C HIS A 29 12.29 9.43 -12.43
N ALA A 30 11.18 9.85 -13.05
CA ALA A 30 9.96 10.17 -12.34
C ALA A 30 9.31 8.91 -11.74
N VAL A 31 9.35 7.80 -12.47
CA VAL A 31 8.88 6.49 -11.96
C VAL A 31 9.70 6.06 -10.75
N SER A 32 11.03 6.17 -10.83
CA SER A 32 11.92 5.80 -9.72
C SER A 32 11.70 6.66 -8.49
N HIS A 33 11.50 7.98 -8.69
CA HIS A 33 11.22 8.91 -7.60
C HIS A 33 9.89 8.60 -6.93
N ASP A 34 8.84 8.40 -7.72
CA ASP A 34 7.51 8.04 -7.24
C ASP A 34 7.55 6.74 -6.43
N ARG A 35 8.23 5.73 -6.95
CA ARG A 35 8.36 4.43 -6.28
C ARG A 35 9.07 4.56 -4.93
N ARG A 36 10.12 5.40 -4.85
CA ARG A 36 10.82 5.66 -3.59
C ARG A 36 9.90 6.32 -2.55
N GLN A 37 9.02 7.22 -2.97
CA GLN A 37 8.07 7.85 -2.06
C GLN A 37 7.10 6.83 -1.46
N TRP A 38 6.59 5.91 -2.27
CA TRP A 38 5.73 4.84 -1.78
C TRP A 38 6.49 3.86 -0.88
N ARG A 39 7.74 3.57 -1.21
CA ARG A 39 8.61 2.73 -0.39
C ARG A 39 8.84 3.35 0.98
N GLU A 40 9.16 4.63 1.01
CA GLU A 40 9.33 5.38 2.26
C GLU A 40 8.05 5.39 3.10
N ALA A 41 6.91 5.56 2.46
CA ALA A 41 5.61 5.54 3.14
C ALA A 41 5.35 4.18 3.79
N GLY A 42 5.62 3.09 3.09
CA GLY A 42 5.47 1.74 3.64
C GLY A 42 6.36 1.50 4.84
N LEU A 43 7.63 1.88 4.74
CA LEU A 43 8.58 1.79 5.84
C LEU A 43 8.10 2.60 7.06
N GLN A 44 7.75 3.86 6.84
CA GLN A 44 7.35 4.76 7.91
C GLN A 44 6.09 4.30 8.62
N LEU A 45 5.06 3.92 7.86
CA LEU A 45 3.79 3.46 8.44
C LEU A 45 3.96 2.16 9.21
N ALA A 46 4.80 1.24 8.72
CA ALA A 46 5.09 0.01 9.44
C ALA A 46 5.75 0.28 10.79
N LEU A 47 6.72 1.21 10.82
CA LEU A 47 7.43 1.56 12.06
C LEU A 47 6.51 2.30 13.03
N VAL A 48 5.75 3.27 12.56
CA VAL A 48 4.84 4.06 13.41
C VAL A 48 3.74 3.18 14.00
N ASN A 49 3.21 2.25 13.22
CA ASN A 49 2.15 1.36 13.67
C ASN A 49 2.69 0.10 14.35
N LYS A 50 3.99 -0.02 14.48
CA LYS A 50 4.65 -1.15 15.14
C LYS A 50 4.22 -2.50 14.57
N VAL A 51 4.14 -2.57 13.25
CA VAL A 51 3.78 -3.82 12.57
C VAL A 51 4.91 -4.83 12.82
N PRO A 52 4.63 -5.99 13.41
CA PRO A 52 5.68 -6.94 13.75
C PRO A 52 6.18 -7.70 12.52
N ALA A 53 7.32 -8.38 12.68
CA ALA A 53 7.78 -9.33 11.68
C ALA A 53 6.76 -10.46 11.53
N MET A 54 6.45 -10.82 10.30
CA MET A 54 5.48 -11.85 9.96
C MET A 54 6.12 -12.96 9.14
N ALA A 55 5.68 -14.19 9.36
CA ALA A 55 6.13 -15.33 8.57
C ALA A 55 5.61 -15.26 7.14
N GLY A 56 4.42 -14.70 6.97
CA GLY A 56 3.80 -14.44 5.69
C GLY A 56 2.54 -13.62 5.88
N ALA A 57 2.08 -12.96 4.84
CA ALA A 57 0.91 -12.09 4.92
C ALA A 57 0.14 -12.03 3.62
N SER A 58 -1.13 -11.71 3.75
CA SER A 58 -2.03 -11.37 2.65
C SER A 58 -2.39 -9.89 2.75
N PHE A 59 -2.64 -9.26 1.61
CA PHE A 59 -2.86 -7.82 1.52
C PHE A 59 -4.16 -7.52 0.80
N ASP A 60 -4.94 -6.61 1.37
CA ASP A 60 -6.04 -5.95 0.68
C ASP A 60 -5.63 -4.50 0.42
N VAL A 61 -5.74 -4.06 -0.81
CA VAL A 61 -5.29 -2.73 -1.24
C VAL A 61 -6.46 -1.99 -1.87
N GLN A 62 -6.75 -0.80 -1.34
CA GLN A 62 -7.86 0.01 -1.85
C GLN A 62 -7.46 1.48 -1.87
N ALA A 63 -7.73 2.15 -2.98
CA ALA A 63 -7.60 3.60 -3.07
C ALA A 63 -8.91 4.28 -2.69
N ILE A 64 -8.78 5.38 -1.95
CA ILE A 64 -9.92 6.23 -1.58
C ILE A 64 -9.65 7.61 -2.17
N TYR A 65 -10.66 8.18 -2.84
CA TYR A 65 -10.53 9.48 -3.48
C TYR A 65 -11.56 10.45 -2.91
N ARG A 66 -11.10 11.66 -2.59
CA ARG A 66 -12.01 12.73 -2.15
C ARG A 66 -12.95 13.10 -3.28
N ARG A 67 -12.42 13.17 -4.50
CA ARG A 67 -13.18 13.50 -5.73
C ARG A 67 -12.35 13.13 -6.96
N GLY A 68 -12.98 13.21 -8.11
CA GLY A 68 -12.34 12.95 -9.38
C GLY A 68 -12.63 11.56 -9.92
N PRO A 69 -12.07 11.22 -11.08
CA PRO A 69 -12.33 9.92 -11.70
C PRO A 69 -11.73 8.78 -10.91
N MET A 70 -12.41 7.65 -10.94
CA MET A 70 -11.93 6.41 -10.32
C MET A 70 -11.19 5.58 -11.35
N PRO A 71 -9.93 5.20 -11.10
CA PRO A 71 -9.20 4.30 -12.00
C PRO A 71 -9.70 2.87 -11.87
N ASP A 72 -9.16 1.99 -12.72
CA ASP A 72 -9.44 0.56 -12.61
C ASP A 72 -8.95 -0.01 -11.27
N THR A 73 -9.54 -1.14 -10.87
CA THR A 73 -9.31 -1.75 -9.56
C THR A 73 -7.85 -2.07 -9.31
N ASP A 74 -7.13 -2.58 -10.33
CA ASP A 74 -5.71 -2.95 -10.21
C ASP A 74 -4.75 -1.83 -10.61
N ALA A 75 -5.27 -0.65 -10.94
CA ALA A 75 -4.44 0.47 -11.43
C ALA A 75 -3.41 0.95 -10.41
N VAL A 76 -3.65 0.71 -9.11
CA VAL A 76 -2.77 1.12 -8.03
C VAL A 76 -1.62 0.13 -7.76
N ALA A 77 -1.48 -0.91 -8.55
CA ALA A 77 -0.43 -1.90 -8.36
C ALA A 77 0.99 -1.30 -8.29
N PRO A 78 1.37 -0.31 -9.13
CA PRO A 78 2.70 0.31 -9.00
C PRO A 78 2.93 0.99 -7.65
N ALA A 79 1.94 1.70 -7.12
CA ALA A 79 2.03 2.35 -5.82
C ALA A 79 2.18 1.30 -4.71
N PHE A 80 1.37 0.25 -4.76
CA PHE A 80 1.46 -0.83 -3.78
C PHE A 80 2.80 -1.56 -3.86
N LYS A 81 3.35 -1.76 -5.05
CA LYS A 81 4.65 -2.43 -5.20
C LYS A 81 5.75 -1.66 -4.46
N GLY A 82 5.77 -0.34 -4.60
CA GLY A 82 6.70 0.49 -3.83
C GLY A 82 6.44 0.39 -2.33
N PHE A 83 5.18 0.51 -1.93
CA PHE A 83 4.77 0.40 -0.53
C PHE A 83 5.21 -0.95 0.08
N LEU A 84 5.01 -2.04 -0.64
CA LEU A 84 5.42 -3.38 -0.20
C LEU A 84 6.93 -3.47 0.00
N ASP A 85 7.73 -2.88 -0.88
CA ASP A 85 9.17 -2.81 -0.72
C ASP A 85 9.53 -2.11 0.60
N GLY A 86 8.78 -1.09 0.99
CA GLY A 86 8.95 -0.41 2.27
C GLY A 86 8.62 -1.29 3.47
N LEU A 87 7.60 -2.13 3.36
CA LEU A 87 7.26 -3.09 4.41
C LEU A 87 8.40 -4.11 4.60
N VAL A 88 9.02 -4.53 3.51
CA VAL A 88 10.19 -5.43 3.57
C VAL A 88 11.37 -4.70 4.24
N ASP A 89 11.62 -3.43 3.88
CA ASP A 89 12.65 -2.61 4.51
C ASP A 89 12.44 -2.49 6.02
N ALA A 90 11.20 -2.41 6.45
CA ALA A 90 10.84 -2.32 7.88
C ALA A 90 10.97 -3.65 8.61
N GLY A 91 11.22 -4.74 7.91
CA GLY A 91 11.32 -6.06 8.51
C GLY A 91 9.98 -6.75 8.75
N VAL A 92 8.89 -6.25 8.15
CA VAL A 92 7.58 -6.90 8.27
C VAL A 92 7.58 -8.27 7.60
N LEU A 93 8.22 -8.36 6.43
CA LEU A 93 8.41 -9.61 5.70
C LEU A 93 9.87 -9.77 5.31
N PRO A 94 10.37 -11.02 5.22
CA PRO A 94 11.74 -11.27 4.75
C PRO A 94 11.97 -10.90 3.28
N GLY A 95 10.89 -10.85 2.49
CA GLY A 95 10.97 -10.52 1.07
C GLY A 95 9.58 -10.40 0.46
N ASP A 96 9.53 -10.13 -0.83
CA ASP A 96 8.27 -9.90 -1.57
C ASP A 96 7.86 -11.08 -2.47
N THR A 97 8.53 -12.21 -2.35
CA THR A 97 8.21 -13.40 -3.14
C THR A 97 6.95 -14.10 -2.63
N GLY A 98 6.42 -15.02 -3.41
CA GLY A 98 5.24 -15.80 -3.04
C GLY A 98 5.41 -16.65 -1.78
N ALA A 99 6.66 -16.87 -1.33
CA ALA A 99 6.90 -17.53 -0.06
C ALA A 99 6.39 -16.71 1.13
N PHE A 100 6.38 -15.38 1.01
CA PHE A 100 6.03 -14.45 2.09
C PHE A 100 4.78 -13.65 1.78
N VAL A 101 4.58 -13.24 0.53
CA VAL A 101 3.37 -12.55 0.08
C VAL A 101 2.40 -13.62 -0.45
N ARG A 102 1.46 -14.01 0.38
CA ARG A 102 0.56 -15.13 0.06
C ARG A 102 -0.52 -14.76 -0.92
N SER A 103 -1.04 -13.55 -0.84
CA SER A 103 -2.02 -13.02 -1.79
C SER A 103 -2.07 -11.49 -1.71
N VAL A 104 -2.46 -10.89 -2.84
CA VAL A 104 -2.78 -9.47 -2.90
C VAL A 104 -4.13 -9.33 -3.56
N ARG A 105 -5.06 -8.69 -2.87
CA ARG A 105 -6.40 -8.44 -3.37
C ARG A 105 -6.59 -6.94 -3.54
N TYR A 106 -6.83 -6.52 -4.78
CA TYR A 106 -7.16 -5.13 -5.08
C TYR A 106 -8.67 -4.95 -4.99
N LEU A 107 -9.09 -4.05 -4.13
CA LEU A 107 -10.51 -3.70 -3.99
C LEU A 107 -10.83 -2.51 -4.89
N ALA A 108 -12.06 -2.44 -5.38
CA ALA A 108 -12.47 -1.34 -6.22
C ALA A 108 -12.23 -0.01 -5.50
N PRO A 109 -11.68 1.01 -6.20
CA PRO A 109 -11.52 2.32 -5.60
C PRO A 109 -12.87 2.90 -5.22
N ARG A 110 -12.89 3.71 -4.18
CA ARG A 110 -14.13 4.30 -3.72
C ARG A 110 -13.96 5.77 -3.34
N LYS A 111 -15.08 6.44 -3.26
CA LYS A 111 -15.13 7.82 -2.79
C LYS A 111 -15.01 7.87 -1.28
N LEU A 112 -14.38 8.93 -0.78
CA LEU A 112 -14.31 9.18 0.65
C LEU A 112 -15.71 9.31 1.23
N ALA A 113 -15.99 8.56 2.30
CA ALA A 113 -17.28 8.63 2.98
C ALA A 113 -17.37 9.93 3.78
N SER A 114 -18.60 10.43 3.99
CA SER A 114 -18.82 11.71 4.66
C SER A 114 -18.33 11.74 6.12
N ASP A 115 -18.21 10.58 6.75
CA ASP A 115 -17.73 10.43 8.13
C ASP A 115 -16.24 10.12 8.20
N GLN A 116 -15.54 10.05 7.07
CA GLN A 116 -14.12 9.77 6.99
C GLN A 116 -13.33 11.04 6.73
N GLU A 117 -12.13 11.10 7.30
CA GLU A 117 -11.19 12.18 7.06
C GLU A 117 -9.85 11.62 6.59
N ILE A 118 -9.25 12.30 5.61
CA ILE A 118 -7.89 12.05 5.15
C ILE A 118 -7.17 13.39 5.01
N ALA A 119 -5.85 13.38 5.14
CA ALA A 119 -5.06 14.60 5.10
C ALA A 119 -5.02 15.24 3.70
N GLY A 120 -4.99 14.41 2.65
CA GLY A 120 -4.84 14.87 1.28
C GLY A 120 -6.07 14.63 0.41
N VAL A 121 -5.83 14.59 -0.91
CA VAL A 121 -6.90 14.42 -1.92
C VAL A 121 -7.26 12.95 -2.15
N ALA A 122 -6.42 12.05 -1.70
CA ALA A 122 -6.61 10.61 -1.85
C ALA A 122 -5.80 9.87 -0.79
N ALA A 123 -6.14 8.60 -0.59
CA ALA A 123 -5.40 7.71 0.30
C ALA A 123 -5.25 6.34 -0.32
N LEU A 124 -4.15 5.67 -0.02
CA LEU A 124 -3.99 4.25 -0.26
C LEU A 124 -4.14 3.53 1.07
N VAL A 125 -5.11 2.63 1.16
CA VAL A 125 -5.38 1.83 2.35
C VAL A 125 -4.87 0.42 2.12
N VAL A 126 -3.94 -0.01 2.95
CA VAL A 126 -3.34 -1.34 2.87
C VAL A 126 -3.69 -2.09 4.15
N THR A 127 -4.47 -3.16 4.01
CA THR A 127 -4.79 -4.05 5.12
C THR A 127 -3.89 -5.26 5.05
N ILE A 128 -3.13 -5.48 6.10
CA ILE A 128 -2.17 -6.60 6.21
C ILE A 128 -2.78 -7.63 7.15
N THR A 129 -2.91 -8.85 6.68
CA THR A 129 -3.36 -9.97 7.51
C THR A 129 -2.31 -11.06 7.46
N GLY A 130 -1.71 -11.37 8.57
CA GLY A 130 -0.61 -12.32 8.62
C GLY A 130 -0.38 -12.94 9.97
N GLU A 131 0.56 -13.88 9.99
CA GLU A 131 0.97 -14.58 11.19
C GLU A 131 2.31 -14.02 11.66
N THR A 132 2.40 -13.70 12.94
CA THR A 132 3.67 -13.23 13.51
C THR A 132 4.74 -14.33 13.36
N ALA A 133 5.94 -13.88 13.05
CA ALA A 133 7.08 -14.77 12.91
C ALA A 133 7.51 -15.37 14.25
#